data_2161dd55bf9f7102dd38049135d3496b
#
_entry.id   2161dd55bf9f7102dd38049135d3496b
#
_cell.length_a   1.000
_cell.length_b   1.000
_cell.length_c   1.000
_cell.angle_alpha   90.00
_cell.angle_beta   90.00
_cell.angle_gamma   90.00
#
_symmetry.space_group_name_H-M   'P 1'
#
loop_
_entity.id
_entity.type
_entity.pdbx_description
1 polymer ?
#
loop_
_entity_poly.entity_id
_entity_poly.type
_entity_poly.pdbx_seq_one_letter_code
_entity_poly.pdbx_strand_id
1 'polypeptide(L)'
;MDYKKIIIDKKRNRVKIGKNQEIITGSFIKAYAIEKMVEEMKKIGIKDAIVNAGGSSIIAIDEWGIIAENPEDEKEVLRNINGMPVRITKYEYSGNGDNDLFEIKIKNMSYSTSNQKNTYLMINNEKYGHIIISPKTGFPSQNKQVGVITENAFFGDIISTGLYNQTPEGFYEIMEKLSCEMEISGFLIDKSGKIHYFNMEKYFY
;
A
#
# COMPACT_ATOMS: atom_id res chain seq x y z
N MET A 1 15.65 -9.78 13.76
CA MET A 1 14.36 -9.80 14.46
C MET A 1 13.73 -11.17 14.26
N ASP A 2 13.21 -11.81 15.30
CA ASP A 2 12.69 -13.18 15.19
C ASP A 2 11.19 -13.18 15.56
N TYR A 3 10.33 -13.13 14.54
CA TYR A 3 8.87 -13.11 14.72
C TYR A 3 8.33 -14.42 15.32
N LYS A 4 9.09 -15.53 15.23
CA LYS A 4 8.70 -16.83 15.81
C LYS A 4 8.62 -16.81 17.34
N LYS A 5 9.18 -15.77 17.97
CA LYS A 5 9.08 -15.55 19.42
C LYS A 5 7.78 -14.85 19.85
N ILE A 6 6.96 -14.42 18.89
CA ILE A 6 5.66 -13.82 19.18
C ILE A 6 4.67 -14.95 19.49
N ILE A 7 4.06 -14.90 20.67
CA ILE A 7 3.04 -15.86 21.09
C ILE A 7 1.69 -15.15 21.15
N ILE A 8 0.69 -15.68 20.46
CA ILE A 8 -0.67 -15.15 20.43
C ILE A 8 -1.58 -16.07 21.23
N ASP A 9 -2.11 -15.57 22.37
CA ASP A 9 -3.16 -16.24 23.15
C ASP A 9 -4.53 -15.69 22.73
N LYS A 10 -5.16 -16.37 21.79
CA LYS A 10 -6.48 -15.98 21.25
C LYS A 10 -7.58 -16.06 22.31
N LYS A 11 -7.46 -16.95 23.30
CA LYS A 11 -8.48 -17.12 24.36
C LYS A 11 -8.52 -15.95 25.33
N ARG A 12 -7.35 -15.34 25.59
CA ARG A 12 -7.21 -14.21 26.52
C ARG A 12 -6.98 -12.87 25.84
N ASN A 13 -7.00 -12.82 24.51
CA ASN A 13 -6.68 -11.63 23.69
C ASN A 13 -5.34 -11.00 24.11
N ARG A 14 -4.30 -11.82 24.23
CA ARG A 14 -2.96 -11.38 24.65
C ARG A 14 -1.92 -11.74 23.62
N VAL A 15 -0.95 -10.84 23.46
CA VAL A 15 0.25 -11.06 22.66
C VAL A 15 1.45 -10.96 23.60
N LYS A 16 2.34 -11.95 23.55
CA LYS A 16 3.63 -11.92 24.25
C LYS A 16 4.71 -11.78 23.21
N ILE A 17 5.57 -10.80 23.39
CA ILE A 17 6.76 -10.53 22.57
C ILE A 17 8.02 -10.84 23.37
N GLY A 18 9.14 -11.03 22.68
CA GLY A 18 10.44 -11.22 23.29
C GLY A 18 11.00 -9.93 23.91
N LYS A 19 12.01 -10.07 24.75
CA LYS A 19 12.76 -8.92 25.28
C LYS A 19 13.38 -8.13 24.10
N ASN A 20 13.26 -6.83 24.10
CA ASN A 20 13.72 -5.92 23.03
C ASN A 20 13.03 -6.13 21.68
N GLN A 21 11.83 -6.69 21.66
CA GLN A 21 10.94 -6.67 20.50
C GLN A 21 9.86 -5.59 20.67
N GLU A 22 9.46 -5.00 19.57
CA GLU A 22 8.38 -4.01 19.50
C GLU A 22 7.44 -4.38 18.34
N ILE A 23 6.15 -4.14 18.53
CA ILE A 23 5.15 -4.25 17.49
C ILE A 23 4.80 -2.82 17.03
N ILE A 24 5.18 -2.50 15.80
CA ILE A 24 4.87 -1.20 15.20
C ILE A 24 3.57 -1.36 14.39
N THR A 25 2.52 -0.67 14.81
CA THR A 25 1.18 -0.79 14.21
C THR A 25 0.99 0.10 12.98
N GLY A 26 1.97 0.93 12.63
CA GLY A 26 1.89 1.92 11.55
C GLY A 26 1.57 1.33 10.17
N SER A 27 1.92 0.06 9.95
CA SER A 27 1.68 -0.66 8.69
C SER A 27 0.29 -1.28 8.53
N PHE A 28 -0.62 -1.11 9.53
CA PHE A 28 -1.94 -1.73 9.42
C PHE A 28 -3.06 -1.03 10.19
N ILE A 29 -2.74 -0.18 11.17
CA ILE A 29 -3.78 0.41 12.03
C ILE A 29 -4.74 1.34 11.27
N LYS A 30 -4.21 2.10 10.30
CA LYS A 30 -5.03 3.00 9.46
C LYS A 30 -5.97 2.20 8.57
N ALA A 31 -5.44 1.19 7.91
CA ALA A 31 -6.21 0.32 7.03
C ALA A 31 -7.30 -0.43 7.82
N TYR A 32 -6.99 -0.92 9.01
CA TYR A 32 -7.99 -1.52 9.90
C TYR A 32 -9.12 -0.54 10.26
N ALA A 33 -8.78 0.71 10.56
CA ALA A 33 -9.77 1.72 10.91
C ALA A 33 -10.73 2.02 9.74
N ILE A 34 -10.21 2.19 8.52
CA ILE A 34 -11.05 2.45 7.34
C ILE A 34 -11.88 1.22 6.92
N GLU A 35 -11.35 0.00 7.12
CA GLU A 35 -12.15 -1.23 6.95
C GLU A 35 -13.39 -1.21 7.84
N LYS A 36 -13.21 -0.92 9.12
CA LYS A 36 -14.32 -0.82 10.07
C LYS A 36 -15.29 0.29 9.70
N MET A 37 -14.80 1.43 9.24
CA MET A 37 -15.65 2.51 8.76
C MET A 37 -16.47 2.09 7.54
N VAL A 38 -15.86 1.43 6.56
CA VAL A 38 -16.56 0.94 5.36
C VAL A 38 -17.61 -0.13 5.71
N GLU A 39 -17.31 -1.03 6.67
CA GLU A 39 -18.31 -1.97 7.18
C GLU A 39 -19.54 -1.26 7.72
N GLU A 40 -19.38 -0.19 8.51
CA GLU A 40 -20.50 0.60 9.04
C GLU A 40 -21.23 1.40 7.95
N MET A 41 -20.48 1.99 7.00
CA MET A 41 -21.08 2.69 5.85
C MET A 41 -22.00 1.76 5.05
N LYS A 42 -21.56 0.53 4.78
CA LYS A 42 -22.38 -0.47 4.08
C LYS A 42 -23.65 -0.85 4.87
N LYS A 43 -23.56 -0.97 6.20
CA LYS A 43 -24.73 -1.28 7.06
C LYS A 43 -25.80 -0.19 7.02
N ILE A 44 -25.43 1.07 6.91
CA ILE A 44 -26.38 2.20 6.77
C ILE A 44 -26.81 2.47 5.34
N GLY A 45 -26.45 1.57 4.40
CA GLY A 45 -26.96 1.59 3.03
C GLY A 45 -26.15 2.43 2.03
N ILE A 46 -24.94 2.86 2.37
CA ILE A 46 -24.05 3.54 1.42
C ILE A 46 -23.56 2.52 0.39
N LYS A 47 -23.85 2.79 -0.88
CA LYS A 47 -23.54 1.89 -2.01
C LYS A 47 -22.45 2.43 -2.93
N ASP A 48 -22.03 3.67 -2.75
CA ASP A 48 -21.10 4.36 -3.62
C ASP A 48 -20.30 5.36 -2.80
N ALA A 49 -19.03 5.08 -2.61
CA ALA A 49 -18.11 5.93 -1.86
C ALA A 49 -16.65 5.53 -2.07
N ILE A 50 -15.76 6.45 -1.79
CA ILE A 50 -14.32 6.18 -1.65
C ILE A 50 -13.85 6.68 -0.30
N VAL A 51 -13.06 5.85 0.37
CA VAL A 51 -12.45 6.16 1.66
C VAL A 51 -10.94 6.15 1.51
N ASN A 52 -10.30 7.26 1.84
CA ASN A 52 -8.85 7.45 1.71
C ASN A 52 -8.22 7.76 3.07
N ALA A 53 -7.29 6.93 3.52
CA ALA A 53 -6.53 7.11 4.76
C ALA A 53 -5.11 7.62 4.46
N GLY A 54 -5.01 8.90 4.10
CA GLY A 54 -3.73 9.58 3.91
C GLY A 54 -2.92 9.11 2.69
N GLY A 55 -3.61 8.64 1.63
CA GLY A 55 -2.99 8.21 0.37
C GLY A 55 -2.36 6.82 0.37
N SER A 56 -2.10 6.24 1.53
CA SER A 56 -1.46 4.92 1.62
C SER A 56 -2.45 3.74 1.62
N SER A 57 -3.71 3.99 1.94
CA SER A 57 -4.75 2.96 1.97
C SER A 57 -6.07 3.58 1.52
N ILE A 58 -6.66 3.03 0.47
CA ILE A 58 -7.89 3.52 -0.15
C ILE A 58 -8.84 2.34 -0.30
N ILE A 59 -10.13 2.54 0.00
CA ILE A 59 -11.19 1.55 -0.22
C ILE A 59 -12.26 2.17 -1.09
N ALA A 60 -12.64 1.47 -2.17
CA ALA A 60 -13.77 1.82 -3.02
C ALA A 60 -15.00 0.99 -2.63
N ILE A 61 -16.14 1.65 -2.48
CA ILE A 61 -17.46 1.05 -2.51
C ILE A 61 -18.02 1.39 -3.88
N ASP A 62 -18.39 0.37 -4.69
CA ASP A 62 -18.63 0.47 -6.12
C ASP A 62 -17.34 0.80 -6.91
N GLU A 63 -17.44 1.38 -8.09
CA GLU A 63 -16.34 1.54 -9.04
C GLU A 63 -15.74 2.94 -9.02
N TRP A 64 -14.40 3.01 -8.81
CA TRP A 64 -13.66 4.26 -8.72
C TRP A 64 -12.32 4.20 -9.44
N GLY A 65 -11.95 5.31 -10.09
CA GLY A 65 -10.61 5.54 -10.62
C GLY A 65 -9.66 6.05 -9.53
N ILE A 66 -8.46 5.51 -9.49
CA ILE A 66 -7.39 5.91 -8.58
C ILE A 66 -6.13 6.16 -9.39
N ILE A 67 -5.45 7.25 -9.13
CA ILE A 67 -4.16 7.54 -9.74
C ILE A 67 -3.04 7.05 -8.84
N ALA A 68 -2.18 6.21 -9.38
CA ALA A 68 -0.93 5.84 -8.76
C ALA A 68 0.09 6.96 -9.04
N GLU A 69 0.52 7.65 -7.99
CA GLU A 69 1.46 8.75 -8.09
C GLU A 69 2.88 8.27 -8.36
N ASN A 70 3.63 9.07 -9.13
CA ASN A 70 5.05 8.85 -9.34
C ASN A 70 5.84 9.14 -8.05
N PRO A 71 6.56 8.18 -7.48
CA PRO A 71 7.34 8.38 -6.25
C PRO A 71 8.58 9.27 -6.46
N GLU A 72 9.00 9.53 -7.70
CA GLU A 72 10.16 10.36 -8.02
C GLU A 72 9.82 11.84 -8.26
N ASP A 73 8.54 12.16 -8.33
CA ASP A 73 8.15 13.54 -8.54
C ASP A 73 8.34 14.37 -7.27
N GLU A 74 9.32 15.27 -7.32
CA GLU A 74 9.62 16.23 -6.25
C GLU A 74 8.79 17.53 -6.35
N LYS A 75 8.07 17.73 -7.46
CA LYS A 75 7.17 18.88 -7.57
C LYS A 75 6.02 18.69 -6.58
N GLU A 76 5.68 19.78 -5.90
CA GLU A 76 4.49 19.78 -5.03
C GLU A 76 3.33 19.19 -5.81
N VAL A 77 2.95 17.99 -5.41
CA VAL A 77 1.72 17.36 -5.89
C VAL A 77 0.62 18.39 -5.70
N LEU A 78 -0.13 18.67 -6.75
CA LEU A 78 -1.30 19.53 -6.65
C LEU A 78 -2.10 19.04 -5.45
N ARG A 79 -1.95 19.75 -4.32
CA ARG A 79 -2.65 19.44 -3.10
C ARG A 79 -4.11 19.53 -3.41
N ASN A 80 -4.70 18.38 -3.68
CA ASN A 80 -6.13 18.35 -3.82
C ASN A 80 -6.79 18.58 -2.46
N ILE A 81 -8.07 18.75 -2.46
CA ILE A 81 -8.91 19.10 -1.32
C ILE A 81 -8.44 18.32 -0.07
N ASN A 82 -7.86 19.00 0.92
CA ASN A 82 -7.35 18.49 2.19
C ASN A 82 -5.87 18.03 2.23
N GLY A 83 -5.02 18.38 1.29
CA GLY A 83 -3.59 18.05 1.38
C GLY A 83 -3.28 16.56 1.20
N MET A 84 -4.15 15.80 0.57
CA MET A 84 -3.96 14.38 0.27
C MET A 84 -3.20 14.20 -1.04
N PRO A 85 -2.20 13.31 -1.10
CA PRO A 85 -1.35 13.11 -2.28
C PRO A 85 -1.92 12.12 -3.29
N VAL A 86 -3.23 11.97 -3.41
CA VAL A 86 -3.87 11.05 -4.36
C VAL A 86 -4.99 11.77 -5.09
N ARG A 87 -4.94 11.81 -6.41
CA ARG A 87 -6.08 12.19 -7.25
C ARG A 87 -7.07 11.05 -7.29
N ILE A 88 -8.32 11.36 -7.11
CA ILE A 88 -9.40 10.38 -7.14
C ILE A 88 -10.44 10.89 -8.09
N THR A 89 -10.74 10.11 -9.13
CA THR A 89 -11.80 10.42 -10.09
C THR A 89 -12.81 9.28 -10.13
N LYS A 90 -14.08 9.62 -10.26
CA LYS A 90 -15.14 8.65 -10.55
C LYS A 90 -15.48 8.76 -12.04
N TYR A 91 -15.40 7.68 -12.76
CA TYR A 91 -15.86 7.47 -14.16
C TYR A 91 -15.10 8.13 -15.31
N GLU A 92 -14.40 9.23 -15.13
CA GLU A 92 -13.68 9.86 -16.24
C GLU A 92 -12.32 10.41 -15.77
N TYR A 93 -11.30 9.97 -16.43
CA TYR A 93 -9.97 10.55 -16.33
C TYR A 93 -9.77 11.56 -17.46
N SER A 94 -9.49 12.79 -17.13
CA SER A 94 -9.12 13.85 -18.07
C SER A 94 -7.77 14.47 -17.69
N GLY A 95 -6.86 13.69 -17.12
CA GLY A 95 -5.59 14.21 -16.65
C GLY A 95 -4.46 13.99 -17.64
N ASN A 96 -3.86 15.08 -18.10
CA ASN A 96 -2.51 15.11 -18.66
C ASN A 96 -1.57 15.62 -17.57
N GLY A 97 -1.55 14.93 -16.42
CA GLY A 97 -0.60 15.24 -15.36
C GLY A 97 0.74 14.58 -15.69
N ASP A 98 1.79 15.35 -15.95
CA ASP A 98 3.15 14.86 -16.22
C ASP A 98 3.74 14.03 -15.06
N ASN A 99 2.99 13.83 -13.98
CA ASN A 99 3.44 13.29 -12.71
C ASN A 99 2.74 12.00 -12.29
N ASP A 100 1.79 11.53 -13.06
CA ASP A 100 1.03 10.31 -12.76
C ASP A 100 1.72 9.09 -13.39
N LEU A 101 1.84 7.99 -12.64
CA LEU A 101 2.37 6.74 -13.20
C LEU A 101 1.34 6.11 -14.14
N PHE A 102 0.13 5.92 -13.62
CA PHE A 102 -1.01 5.34 -14.33
C PHE A 102 -2.27 5.48 -13.50
N GLU A 103 -3.40 5.38 -14.16
CA GLU A 103 -4.70 5.27 -13.54
C GLU A 103 -5.11 3.79 -13.46
N ILE A 104 -5.71 3.42 -12.33
CA ILE A 104 -6.29 2.10 -12.11
C ILE A 104 -7.77 2.26 -11.75
N LYS A 105 -8.59 1.35 -12.23
CA LYS A 105 -10.01 1.26 -11.89
C LYS A 105 -10.25 0.09 -10.95
N ILE A 106 -10.78 0.37 -9.77
CA ILE A 106 -11.11 -0.67 -8.78
C ILE A 106 -12.60 -0.65 -8.47
N LYS A 107 -13.16 -1.83 -8.23
CA LYS A 107 -14.57 -1.99 -7.87
C LYS A 107 -14.71 -2.85 -6.64
N ASN A 108 -15.25 -2.27 -5.55
CA ASN A 108 -15.39 -2.94 -4.27
C ASN A 108 -14.08 -3.56 -3.74
N MET A 109 -12.97 -2.91 -4.04
CA MET A 109 -11.61 -3.33 -3.71
C MET A 109 -10.90 -2.24 -2.94
N SER A 110 -9.74 -2.56 -2.42
CA SER A 110 -8.82 -1.62 -1.80
C SER A 110 -7.53 -1.49 -2.61
N TYR A 111 -6.92 -0.31 -2.54
CA TYR A 111 -5.57 -0.04 -3.01
C TYR A 111 -4.72 0.40 -1.82
N SER A 112 -3.62 -0.30 -1.61
CA SER A 112 -2.65 0.02 -0.55
C SER A 112 -1.27 0.26 -1.14
N THR A 113 -0.56 1.29 -0.67
CA THR A 113 0.75 1.63 -1.20
C THR A 113 1.77 1.93 -0.12
N SER A 114 3.00 1.52 -0.37
CA SER A 114 4.20 1.88 0.38
C SER A 114 5.19 2.53 -0.57
N ASN A 115 5.65 3.75 -0.28
CA ASN A 115 6.58 4.49 -1.13
C ASN A 115 7.56 5.34 -0.31
N GLN A 116 8.62 5.83 -0.95
CA GLN A 116 9.65 6.66 -0.30
C GLN A 116 9.41 8.18 -0.43
N LYS A 117 8.30 8.61 -1.03
CA LYS A 117 8.08 10.02 -1.42
C LYS A 117 8.19 10.99 -0.24
N ASN A 118 7.58 10.64 0.89
CA ASN A 118 7.43 11.56 2.03
C ASN A 118 8.31 11.23 3.24
N THR A 119 9.03 10.10 3.21
CA THR A 119 9.79 9.64 4.37
C THR A 119 11.00 8.85 3.91
N TYR A 120 12.14 9.48 3.82
CA TYR A 120 13.40 8.86 3.41
C TYR A 120 14.55 9.29 4.32
N LEU A 121 15.59 8.48 4.36
CA LEU A 121 16.88 8.82 4.95
C LEU A 121 17.86 9.16 3.82
N MET A 122 18.64 10.19 4.00
CA MET A 122 19.79 10.49 3.13
C MET A 122 21.05 9.92 3.74
N ILE A 123 21.70 8.98 3.07
CA ILE A 123 22.98 8.41 3.48
C ILE A 123 23.91 8.50 2.28
N ASN A 124 25.03 9.23 2.41
CA ASN A 124 26.01 9.44 1.33
C ASN A 124 25.39 9.94 0.01
N ASN A 125 24.45 10.88 0.06
CA ASN A 125 23.68 11.40 -1.07
C ASN A 125 22.76 10.37 -1.78
N GLU A 126 22.52 9.22 -1.20
CA GLU A 126 21.52 8.25 -1.68
C GLU A 126 20.27 8.31 -0.82
N LYS A 127 19.10 8.29 -1.47
CA LYS A 127 17.82 8.16 -0.77
C LYS A 127 17.60 6.71 -0.37
N TYR A 128 17.48 6.46 0.93
CA TYR A 128 17.00 5.21 1.47
C TYR A 128 15.56 5.42 1.91
N GLY A 129 14.65 4.88 1.12
CA GLY A 129 13.25 5.07 1.38
C GLY A 129 12.80 4.28 2.55
N HIS A 130 12.03 4.96 3.24
CA HIS A 130 10.95 4.70 4.14
C HIS A 130 11.39 4.22 5.53
N ILE A 131 10.50 4.47 6.49
CA ILE A 131 10.58 3.89 7.84
C ILE A 131 10.45 2.36 7.86
N ILE A 132 10.23 1.73 6.68
CA ILE A 132 10.12 0.28 6.54
C ILE A 132 11.52 -0.31 6.44
N ILE A 133 11.97 -0.88 7.54
CA ILE A 133 13.30 -1.48 7.67
C ILE A 133 13.22 -2.99 7.41
N SER A 134 14.10 -3.47 6.54
CA SER A 134 14.24 -4.90 6.29
C SER A 134 14.75 -5.62 7.54
N PRO A 135 14.06 -6.65 8.04
CA PRO A 135 14.53 -7.43 9.18
C PRO A 135 15.78 -8.24 8.89
N LYS A 136 16.13 -8.41 7.61
CA LYS A 136 17.34 -9.14 7.19
C LYS A 136 18.58 -8.27 7.23
N THR A 137 18.49 -7.01 6.83
CA THR A 137 19.63 -6.11 6.66
C THR A 137 19.73 -5.05 7.74
N GLY A 138 18.61 -4.72 8.41
CA GLY A 138 18.52 -3.59 9.34
C GLY A 138 18.43 -2.23 8.66
N PHE A 139 18.35 -2.18 7.32
CA PHE A 139 18.24 -0.97 6.52
C PHE A 139 16.97 -0.98 5.68
N PRO A 140 16.42 0.19 5.33
CA PRO A 140 15.31 0.28 4.38
C PRO A 140 15.74 -0.16 2.98
N SER A 141 14.77 -0.64 2.19
CA SER A 141 14.97 -0.91 0.78
C SER A 141 15.22 0.39 0.00
N GLN A 142 15.84 0.25 -1.17
CA GLN A 142 15.93 1.31 -2.17
C GLN A 142 14.80 1.25 -3.21
N ASN A 143 13.85 0.31 -3.08
CA ASN A 143 12.67 0.29 -3.91
C ASN A 143 11.88 1.59 -3.74
N LYS A 144 11.33 2.09 -4.84
CA LYS A 144 10.66 3.39 -4.85
C LYS A 144 9.22 3.31 -4.40
N GLN A 145 8.50 2.27 -4.84
CA GLN A 145 7.09 2.10 -4.51
C GLN A 145 6.63 0.64 -4.67
N VAL A 146 5.65 0.27 -3.87
CA VAL A 146 4.81 -0.92 -4.06
C VAL A 146 3.36 -0.48 -3.98
N GLY A 147 2.54 -0.93 -4.92
CA GLY A 147 1.09 -0.82 -4.86
C GLY A 147 0.45 -2.19 -4.89
N VAL A 148 -0.57 -2.42 -4.07
CA VAL A 148 -1.29 -3.69 -3.96
C VAL A 148 -2.78 -3.43 -4.00
N ILE A 149 -3.51 -4.22 -4.79
CA ILE A 149 -4.97 -4.23 -4.88
C ILE A 149 -5.46 -5.53 -4.26
N THR A 150 -6.36 -5.42 -3.29
CA THR A 150 -6.96 -6.56 -2.57
C THR A 150 -8.39 -6.24 -2.19
N GLU A 151 -9.18 -7.26 -1.84
CA GLU A 151 -10.53 -7.05 -1.29
C GLU A 151 -10.51 -6.37 0.09
N ASN A 152 -9.41 -6.53 0.83
CA ASN A 152 -9.31 -6.07 2.22
C ASN A 152 -8.08 -5.16 2.41
N ALA A 153 -8.31 -3.90 2.75
CA ALA A 153 -7.25 -2.90 2.91
C ALA A 153 -6.27 -3.23 4.05
N PHE A 154 -6.73 -3.89 5.11
CA PHE A 154 -5.87 -4.31 6.21
C PHE A 154 -4.78 -5.28 5.73
N PHE A 155 -5.16 -6.28 4.94
CA PHE A 155 -4.17 -7.18 4.32
C PHE A 155 -3.33 -6.46 3.28
N GLY A 156 -3.94 -5.61 2.44
CA GLY A 156 -3.22 -4.83 1.44
C GLY A 156 -2.10 -3.98 2.03
N ASP A 157 -2.35 -3.30 3.15
CA ASP A 157 -1.35 -2.45 3.83
C ASP A 157 -0.19 -3.28 4.42
N ILE A 158 -0.49 -4.43 5.03
CA ILE A 158 0.52 -5.37 5.54
C ILE A 158 1.37 -5.92 4.40
N ILE A 159 0.72 -6.35 3.30
CA ILE A 159 1.40 -6.96 2.16
C ILE A 159 2.28 -5.93 1.44
N SER A 160 1.78 -4.72 1.17
CA SER A 160 2.57 -3.66 0.52
C SER A 160 3.82 -3.31 1.34
N THR A 161 3.69 -3.26 2.67
CA THR A 161 4.81 -3.04 3.60
C THR A 161 5.83 -4.18 3.52
N GLY A 162 5.38 -5.43 3.49
CA GLY A 162 6.26 -6.59 3.38
C GLY A 162 6.98 -6.70 2.03
N LEU A 163 6.27 -6.40 0.95
CA LEU A 163 6.80 -6.43 -0.42
C LEU A 163 7.80 -5.30 -0.70
N TYR A 164 7.67 -4.17 -0.01
CA TYR A 164 8.55 -3.02 -0.21
C TYR A 164 10.04 -3.34 -0.04
N ASN A 165 10.37 -4.32 0.79
CA ASN A 165 11.75 -4.76 1.04
C ASN A 165 12.18 -5.98 0.19
N GLN A 166 11.39 -6.37 -0.81
CA GLN A 166 11.71 -7.53 -1.64
C GLN A 166 12.50 -7.14 -2.89
N THR A 167 13.24 -8.10 -3.45
CA THR A 167 13.73 -8.00 -4.83
C THR A 167 12.57 -8.23 -5.81
N PRO A 168 12.72 -7.89 -7.11
CA PRO A 168 11.70 -8.21 -8.10
C PRO A 168 11.30 -9.69 -8.12
N GLU A 169 12.26 -10.60 -8.00
CA GLU A 169 12.01 -12.05 -7.96
C GLU A 169 11.21 -12.43 -6.70
N GLY A 170 11.61 -11.87 -5.53
CA GLY A 170 10.90 -12.09 -4.28
C GLY A 170 9.47 -11.50 -4.30
N PHE A 171 9.26 -10.39 -5.01
CA PHE A 171 7.94 -9.82 -5.23
C PHE A 171 7.05 -10.83 -5.99
N TYR A 172 7.50 -11.35 -7.12
CA TYR A 172 6.73 -12.32 -7.90
C TYR A 172 6.45 -13.60 -7.10
N GLU A 173 7.48 -14.17 -6.44
CA GLU A 173 7.33 -15.38 -5.64
C GLU A 173 6.26 -15.25 -4.54
N ILE A 174 6.23 -14.10 -3.85
CA ILE A 174 5.24 -13.84 -2.81
C ILE A 174 3.86 -13.60 -3.40
N MET A 175 3.75 -12.81 -4.48
CA MET A 175 2.48 -12.52 -5.14
C MET A 175 1.83 -13.79 -5.70
N GLU A 176 2.61 -14.69 -6.31
CA GLU A 176 2.13 -16.01 -6.77
C GLU A 176 1.56 -16.84 -5.62
N LYS A 177 2.29 -16.93 -4.49
CA LYS A 177 1.80 -17.66 -3.32
C LYS A 177 0.50 -17.08 -2.77
N LEU A 178 0.42 -15.77 -2.65
CA LEU A 178 -0.76 -15.08 -2.12
C LEU A 178 -1.97 -15.22 -3.07
N SER A 179 -1.73 -15.20 -4.39
CA SER A 179 -2.82 -15.34 -5.38
C SER A 179 -3.51 -16.72 -5.36
N CYS A 180 -2.90 -17.73 -4.73
CA CYS A 180 -3.55 -19.03 -4.48
C CYS A 180 -4.57 -18.97 -3.32
N GLU A 181 -4.50 -17.95 -2.47
CA GLU A 181 -5.32 -17.84 -1.25
C GLU A 181 -6.31 -16.67 -1.29
N MET A 182 -6.01 -15.63 -2.10
CA MET A 182 -6.82 -14.41 -2.16
C MET A 182 -6.72 -13.72 -3.52
N GLU A 183 -7.73 -12.93 -3.87
CA GLU A 183 -7.65 -12.05 -5.02
C GLU A 183 -6.64 -10.93 -4.72
N ILE A 184 -5.54 -10.90 -5.47
CA ILE A 184 -4.46 -9.94 -5.29
C ILE A 184 -3.83 -9.57 -6.63
N SER A 185 -3.56 -8.28 -6.78
CA SER A 185 -2.80 -7.70 -7.90
C SER A 185 -1.90 -6.60 -7.36
N GLY A 186 -0.88 -6.23 -8.12
CA GLY A 186 -0.01 -5.16 -7.65
C GLY A 186 1.19 -4.89 -8.53
N PHE A 187 1.98 -3.92 -8.11
CA PHE A 187 3.23 -3.57 -8.79
C PHE A 187 4.33 -3.23 -7.79
N LEU A 188 5.56 -3.38 -8.25
CA LEU A 188 6.77 -2.94 -7.57
C LEU A 188 7.55 -2.02 -8.51
N ILE A 189 7.93 -0.84 -8.04
CA ILE A 189 8.93 0.02 -8.69
C ILE A 189 10.25 -0.18 -7.96
N ASP A 190 11.21 -0.79 -8.64
CA ASP A 190 12.51 -1.07 -8.06
C ASP A 190 13.42 0.18 -7.99
N LYS A 191 14.61 0.02 -7.45
CA LYS A 191 15.59 1.10 -7.31
C LYS A 191 16.01 1.75 -8.62
N SER A 192 15.91 1.03 -9.74
CA SER A 192 16.24 1.56 -11.07
C SER A 192 15.10 2.36 -11.69
N GLY A 193 13.89 2.30 -11.12
CA GLY A 193 12.67 2.88 -11.66
C GLY A 193 11.89 1.93 -12.58
N LYS A 194 12.35 0.69 -12.74
CA LYS A 194 11.62 -0.31 -13.51
C LYS A 194 10.38 -0.77 -12.76
N ILE A 195 9.25 -0.82 -13.48
CA ILE A 195 7.97 -1.28 -12.92
C ILE A 195 7.79 -2.75 -13.23
N HIS A 196 7.48 -3.52 -12.19
CA HIS A 196 7.17 -4.94 -12.23
C HIS A 196 5.70 -5.11 -11.89
N TYR A 197 4.90 -5.63 -12.80
CA TYR A 197 3.45 -5.81 -12.64
C TYR A 197 3.10 -7.25 -12.33
N PHE A 198 2.07 -7.47 -11.50
CA PHE A 198 1.45 -8.75 -11.24
C PHE A 198 -0.07 -8.63 -11.33
N ASN A 199 -0.69 -9.28 -12.33
CA ASN A 199 -2.14 -9.32 -12.58
C ASN A 199 -2.82 -7.93 -12.63
N MET A 200 -2.12 -6.93 -13.17
CA MET A 200 -2.61 -5.53 -13.19
C MET A 200 -3.47 -5.19 -14.41
N GLU A 201 -3.46 -6.02 -15.46
CA GLU A 201 -4.04 -5.73 -16.78
C GLU A 201 -5.55 -5.40 -16.70
N LYS A 202 -6.27 -6.07 -15.80
CA LYS A 202 -7.72 -5.86 -15.62
C LYS A 202 -8.08 -4.53 -14.94
N TYR A 203 -7.12 -3.80 -14.40
CA TYR A 203 -7.34 -2.53 -13.70
C TYR A 203 -6.92 -1.31 -14.50
N PHE A 204 -6.22 -1.49 -15.61
CA PHE A 204 -5.90 -0.38 -16.51
C PHE A 204 -7.10 -0.02 -17.40
N TYR A 205 -7.18 1.26 -17.79
CA TYR A 205 -8.17 1.75 -18.76
C TYR A 205 -7.79 1.39 -20.18
#